data_3bc2a0a55d0ad2745c0d584890bb89b8
#
_entry.id   3bc2a0a55d0ad2745c0d584890bb89b8
#
_cell.length_a   1.000
_cell.length_b   1.000
_cell.length_c   1.000
_cell.angle_alpha   90.00
_cell.angle_beta   90.00
_cell.angle_gamma   90.00
#
_symmetry.space_group_name_H-M   'P 1'
#
loop_
_entity.id
_entity.type
_entity.pdbx_description
1 polymer ?
#
loop_
_entity_poly.entity_id
_entity_poly.type
_entity_poly.pdbx_seq_one_letter_code
_entity_poly.pdbx_strand_id
1 'polypeptide(L)'
;MLEIPGLMTLWDAAKAAGLIELTSTTAVPGPHSHGFAHSLDSSLAAHRTALSHVIGRHFFSKDPLRPSPAVDVVAGQIVLAAMTSTPRTRLPAVGPVGAGDLYEHIEALILRGMLEHFIADGWLVCDGKYTVPQPFRPAVLDAMTSLPYYETDDTSR
;
A
#
# COMPACT_ATOMS: atom_id res chain seq x y z
N MET A 1 13.70 -21.53 9.67
CA MET A 1 12.96 -20.44 10.34
C MET A 1 11.67 -20.27 9.53
N LEU A 2 10.50 -20.42 10.15
CA LEU A 2 9.22 -20.23 9.46
C LEU A 2 9.01 -18.72 9.30
N GLU A 3 9.11 -18.20 8.08
CA GLU A 3 8.70 -16.84 7.79
C GLU A 3 7.17 -16.77 7.75
N ILE A 4 6.59 -15.99 8.63
CA ILE A 4 5.16 -15.67 8.61
C ILE A 4 4.98 -14.53 7.59
N PRO A 5 4.30 -14.77 6.46
CA PRO A 5 4.06 -13.72 5.48
C PRO A 5 3.40 -12.49 6.13
N GLY A 6 3.89 -11.31 5.81
CA GLY A 6 3.38 -10.05 6.36
C GLY A 6 3.88 -9.66 7.75
N LEU A 7 4.50 -10.55 8.53
CA LEU A 7 5.02 -10.21 9.86
C LEU A 7 6.02 -9.06 9.82
N MET A 8 6.94 -9.07 8.84
CA MET A 8 7.91 -8.00 8.68
C MET A 8 7.27 -6.66 8.36
N THR A 9 6.21 -6.67 7.54
CA THR A 9 5.46 -5.44 7.22
C THR A 9 4.79 -4.87 8.47
N LEU A 10 4.13 -5.71 9.27
CA LEU A 10 3.51 -5.30 10.53
C LEU A 10 4.54 -4.82 11.55
N TRP A 11 5.68 -5.49 11.61
CA TRP A 11 6.79 -5.09 12.48
C TRP A 11 7.36 -3.72 12.12
N ASP A 12 7.61 -3.49 10.83
CA ASP A 12 8.09 -2.19 10.34
C ASP A 12 7.03 -1.09 10.53
N ALA A 13 5.76 -1.40 10.31
CA ALA A 13 4.66 -0.48 10.58
C ALA A 13 4.55 -0.10 12.07
N ALA A 14 4.71 -1.08 12.97
CA ALA A 14 4.70 -0.84 14.41
C ALA A 14 5.87 0.04 14.86
N LYS A 15 7.07 -0.15 14.28
CA LYS A 15 8.23 0.73 14.51
C LYS A 15 7.98 2.14 14.00
N ALA A 16 7.52 2.27 12.76
CA ALA A 16 7.24 3.56 12.14
C ALA A 16 6.18 4.37 12.92
N ALA A 17 5.20 3.68 13.49
CA ALA A 17 4.16 4.29 14.33
C ALA A 17 4.59 4.54 15.79
N GLY A 18 5.81 4.18 16.18
CA GLY A 18 6.30 4.32 17.57
C GLY A 18 5.56 3.42 18.57
N LEU A 19 5.03 2.30 18.11
CA LEU A 19 4.37 1.30 18.98
C LEU A 19 5.39 0.39 19.63
N ILE A 20 6.51 0.16 18.96
CA ILE A 20 7.65 -0.59 19.47
C ILE A 20 8.96 0.17 19.21
N GLU A 21 9.88 0.03 20.13
CA GLU A 21 11.27 0.48 19.99
C GLU A 21 12.21 -0.71 20.05
N LEU A 22 13.29 -0.66 19.28
CA LEU A 22 14.33 -1.69 19.32
C LEU A 22 15.49 -1.21 20.17
N THR A 23 15.82 -1.99 21.18
CA THR A 23 17.11 -1.91 21.87
C THR A 23 18.16 -2.76 21.12
N SER A 24 19.37 -2.82 21.62
CA SER A 24 20.40 -3.67 21.04
C SER A 24 20.06 -5.17 21.03
N THR A 25 19.17 -5.62 21.89
CA THR A 25 18.87 -7.05 22.10
C THR A 25 17.39 -7.41 22.14
N THR A 26 16.50 -6.44 22.35
CA THR A 26 15.06 -6.69 22.56
C THR A 26 14.19 -5.62 21.91
N ALA A 27 12.93 -5.97 21.70
CA ALA A 27 11.89 -5.00 21.38
C ALA A 27 11.16 -4.62 22.69
N VAL A 28 10.92 -3.34 22.90
CA VAL A 28 10.19 -2.80 24.03
C VAL A 28 9.00 -1.98 23.56
N PRO A 29 7.95 -1.79 24.38
CA PRO A 29 6.85 -0.88 24.06
C PRO A 29 7.38 0.53 23.77
N GLY A 30 6.96 1.09 22.63
CA GLY A 30 7.30 2.45 22.24
C GLY A 30 6.36 3.49 22.87
N PRO A 31 6.64 4.80 22.65
CA PRO A 31 5.94 5.90 23.31
C PRO A 31 4.44 5.94 23.01
N HIS A 32 4.00 5.40 21.87
CA HIS A 32 2.59 5.39 21.46
C HIS A 32 1.86 4.08 21.79
N SER A 33 2.54 3.07 22.34
CA SER A 33 1.97 1.74 22.61
C SER A 33 0.78 1.78 23.56
N HIS A 34 0.87 2.55 24.64
CA HIS A 34 -0.18 2.63 25.65
C HIS A 34 -1.44 3.30 25.10
N GLY A 35 -1.29 4.44 24.42
CA GLY A 35 -2.41 5.13 23.78
C GLY A 35 -3.08 4.28 22.70
N PHE A 36 -2.30 3.56 21.92
CA PHE A 36 -2.81 2.67 20.87
C PHE A 36 -3.73 1.57 21.42
N ALA A 37 -3.42 1.04 22.59
CA ALA A 37 -4.19 -0.03 23.20
C ALA A 37 -5.47 0.44 23.94
N HIS A 38 -5.51 1.71 24.38
CA HIS A 38 -6.52 2.16 25.35
C HIS A 38 -7.39 3.34 24.91
N SER A 39 -7.00 4.09 23.88
CA SER A 39 -7.75 5.27 23.44
C SER A 39 -7.66 5.46 21.95
N LEU A 40 -8.82 5.45 21.27
CA LEU A 40 -8.89 5.69 19.84
C LEU A 40 -8.40 7.09 19.48
N ASP A 41 -8.80 8.11 20.25
CA ASP A 41 -8.47 9.51 19.96
C ASP A 41 -6.97 9.79 20.12
N SER A 42 -6.34 9.27 21.18
CA SER A 42 -4.90 9.44 21.39
C SER A 42 -4.03 8.58 20.48
N SER A 43 -4.64 7.59 19.83
CA SER A 43 -3.93 6.65 18.95
C SER A 43 -4.14 6.89 17.47
N LEU A 44 -5.01 7.83 17.07
CA LEU A 44 -5.33 8.08 15.64
C LEU A 44 -4.09 8.36 14.79
N ALA A 45 -3.15 9.16 15.31
CA ALA A 45 -1.90 9.47 14.58
C ALA A 45 -1.06 8.21 14.39
N ALA A 46 -0.91 7.37 15.42
CA ALA A 46 -0.17 6.13 15.33
C ALA A 46 -0.84 5.11 14.40
N HIS A 47 -2.17 5.00 14.45
CA HIS A 47 -2.94 4.16 13.52
C HIS A 47 -2.76 4.63 12.06
N ARG A 48 -2.87 5.94 11.83
CA ARG A 48 -2.67 6.54 10.50
C ARG A 48 -1.26 6.25 9.99
N THR A 49 -0.23 6.43 10.81
CA THR A 49 1.17 6.16 10.44
C THR A 49 1.40 4.68 10.17
N ALA A 50 0.92 3.78 11.03
CA ALA A 50 1.05 2.35 10.82
C ALA A 50 0.39 1.91 9.50
N LEU A 51 -0.85 2.40 9.27
CA LEU A 51 -1.61 2.05 8.07
C LEU A 51 -0.98 2.64 6.81
N SER A 52 -0.50 3.88 6.83
CA SER A 52 0.19 4.49 5.68
C SER A 52 1.47 3.73 5.34
N HIS A 53 2.19 3.23 6.34
CA HIS A 53 3.37 2.40 6.13
C HIS A 53 3.02 1.05 5.47
N VAL A 54 1.97 0.38 5.93
CA VAL A 54 1.48 -0.87 5.33
C VAL A 54 1.07 -0.63 3.87
N ILE A 55 0.26 0.40 3.61
CA ILE A 55 -0.20 0.75 2.26
C ILE A 55 1.00 1.08 1.36
N GLY A 56 1.95 1.89 1.83
CA GLY A 56 3.14 2.26 1.07
C GLY A 56 3.98 1.05 0.65
N ARG A 57 4.08 0.04 1.49
CA ARG A 57 4.80 -1.21 1.17
C ARG A 57 4.18 -1.97 0.01
N HIS A 58 2.88 -1.87 -0.21
CA HIS A 58 2.22 -2.50 -1.35
C HIS A 58 2.58 -1.86 -2.68
N PHE A 59 2.88 -0.56 -2.72
CA PHE A 59 3.25 0.14 -3.95
C PHE A 59 4.76 0.10 -4.25
N PHE A 60 5.62 -0.11 -3.25
CA PHE A 60 7.07 0.12 -3.37
C PHE A 60 7.91 -0.99 -2.72
N SER A 61 7.42 -2.21 -2.75
CA SER A 61 8.27 -3.35 -2.39
C SER A 61 9.48 -3.38 -3.34
N LYS A 62 10.68 -3.40 -2.78
CA LYS A 62 11.94 -3.62 -3.53
C LYS A 62 12.11 -5.08 -3.96
N ASP A 63 11.02 -5.82 -4.09
CA ASP A 63 11.05 -7.19 -4.55
C ASP A 63 11.47 -7.22 -6.03
N PRO A 64 12.60 -7.83 -6.38
CA PRO A 64 13.06 -7.92 -7.76
C PRO A 64 12.12 -8.72 -8.67
N LEU A 65 11.18 -9.47 -8.10
CA LEU A 65 10.13 -10.19 -8.83
C LEU A 65 8.89 -9.32 -9.07
N ARG A 66 8.88 -8.08 -8.55
CA ARG A 66 7.78 -7.15 -8.80
C ARG A 66 7.86 -6.58 -10.21
N PRO A 67 6.69 -6.40 -10.77
CA PRO A 67 6.56 -5.87 -12.12
C PRO A 67 6.97 -4.41 -12.22
N SER A 68 7.00 -4.00 -13.45
CA SER A 68 7.28 -2.66 -13.95
C SER A 68 6.73 -1.55 -13.03
N PRO A 69 7.52 -0.50 -12.78
CA PRO A 69 7.05 0.72 -12.12
C PRO A 69 5.76 1.31 -12.71
N ALA A 70 5.47 1.00 -13.97
CA ALA A 70 4.26 1.42 -14.66
C ALA A 70 2.99 0.87 -13.98
N VAL A 71 3.01 -0.38 -13.51
CA VAL A 71 1.87 -0.99 -12.80
C VAL A 71 1.60 -0.28 -11.48
N ASP A 72 2.64 0.07 -10.72
CA ASP A 72 2.50 0.80 -9.46
C ASP A 72 1.91 2.20 -9.69
N VAL A 73 2.33 2.89 -10.75
CA VAL A 73 1.78 4.21 -11.13
C VAL A 73 0.31 4.09 -11.49
N VAL A 74 -0.08 3.10 -12.29
CA VAL A 74 -1.49 2.90 -12.68
C VAL A 74 -2.34 2.50 -11.47
N ALA A 75 -1.85 1.62 -10.61
CA ALA A 75 -2.53 1.26 -9.35
C ALA A 75 -2.73 2.49 -8.46
N GLY A 76 -1.69 3.32 -8.29
CA GLY A 76 -1.74 4.58 -7.55
C GLY A 76 -2.78 5.55 -8.12
N GLN A 77 -2.84 5.71 -9.44
CA GLN A 77 -3.86 6.55 -10.10
C GLN A 77 -5.28 6.03 -9.87
N ILE A 78 -5.49 4.71 -9.87
CA ILE A 78 -6.80 4.10 -9.58
C ILE A 78 -7.20 4.39 -8.13
N VAL A 79 -6.28 4.21 -7.19
CA VAL A 79 -6.51 4.45 -5.75
C VAL A 79 -6.78 5.93 -5.49
N LEU A 80 -6.03 6.85 -6.09
CA LEU A 80 -6.29 8.30 -5.98
C LEU A 80 -7.65 8.67 -6.56
N ALA A 81 -8.02 8.13 -7.74
CA ALA A 81 -9.34 8.34 -8.32
C ALA A 81 -10.46 7.77 -7.43
N ALA A 82 -10.22 6.66 -6.72
CA ALA A 82 -11.17 6.04 -5.79
C ALA A 82 -11.49 6.91 -4.56
N MET A 83 -10.71 7.97 -4.31
CA MET A 83 -10.99 8.96 -3.25
C MET A 83 -11.77 10.18 -3.76
N THR A 84 -11.98 10.30 -5.06
CA THR A 84 -12.67 11.44 -5.69
C THR A 84 -14.18 11.16 -5.84
N SER A 85 -14.90 12.15 -6.35
CA SER A 85 -16.32 12.02 -6.74
C SER A 85 -16.52 11.23 -8.04
N THR A 86 -15.45 10.98 -8.81
CA THR A 86 -15.47 10.24 -10.08
C THR A 86 -14.60 8.99 -10.03
N PRO A 87 -14.94 8.01 -9.19
CA PRO A 87 -14.15 6.79 -9.05
C PRO A 87 -14.20 5.96 -10.34
N ARG A 88 -13.09 5.29 -10.64
CA ARG A 88 -13.00 4.41 -11.81
C ARG A 88 -13.87 3.16 -11.62
N THR A 89 -14.47 2.70 -12.73
CA THR A 89 -15.14 1.41 -12.78
C THR A 89 -14.14 0.27 -12.57
N ARG A 90 -14.66 -0.85 -12.07
CA ARG A 90 -13.89 -2.09 -11.94
C ARG A 90 -13.22 -2.44 -13.27
N LEU A 91 -11.95 -2.82 -13.21
CA LEU A 91 -11.24 -3.31 -14.39
C LEU A 91 -11.92 -4.59 -14.92
N PRO A 92 -12.05 -4.73 -16.25
CA PRO A 92 -12.60 -5.95 -16.86
C PRO A 92 -11.73 -7.16 -16.47
N ALA A 93 -12.31 -8.35 -16.59
CA ALA A 93 -11.54 -9.57 -16.46
C ALA A 93 -10.48 -9.63 -17.57
N VAL A 94 -9.26 -10.04 -17.20
CA VAL A 94 -8.20 -10.27 -18.18
C VAL A 94 -8.58 -11.51 -18.98
N GLY A 95 -8.80 -11.35 -20.29
CA GLY A 95 -9.14 -12.44 -21.19
C GLY A 95 -7.96 -13.39 -21.44
N PRO A 96 -8.15 -14.47 -22.21
CA PRO A 96 -7.05 -15.33 -22.60
C PRO A 96 -6.05 -14.55 -23.46
N VAL A 97 -4.76 -14.91 -23.36
CA VAL A 97 -3.69 -14.30 -24.13
C VAL A 97 -3.99 -14.50 -25.61
N GLY A 98 -4.28 -13.41 -26.34
CA GLY A 98 -4.31 -13.41 -27.79
C GLY A 98 -2.89 -13.41 -28.38
N ALA A 99 -2.78 -13.40 -29.71
CA ALA A 99 -1.48 -13.26 -30.41
C ALA A 99 -0.85 -11.86 -30.25
N GLY A 100 -1.40 -11.02 -29.37
CA GLY A 100 -0.93 -9.70 -29.01
C GLY A 100 0.10 -9.72 -27.89
N ASP A 101 0.31 -8.60 -27.27
CA ASP A 101 1.42 -8.36 -26.37
C ASP A 101 1.31 -9.14 -25.05
N LEU A 102 2.11 -10.19 -24.91
CA LEU A 102 2.22 -10.97 -23.66
C LEU A 102 2.57 -10.07 -22.47
N TYR A 103 3.34 -9.01 -22.70
CA TYR A 103 3.77 -8.10 -21.67
C TYR A 103 2.60 -7.30 -21.08
N GLU A 104 1.75 -6.71 -21.92
CA GLU A 104 0.54 -5.99 -21.50
C GLU A 104 -0.40 -6.92 -20.71
N HIS A 105 -0.51 -8.18 -21.14
CA HIS A 105 -1.34 -9.16 -20.45
C HIS A 105 -0.81 -9.45 -19.03
N ILE A 106 0.51 -9.62 -18.89
CA ILE A 106 1.15 -9.83 -17.58
C ILE A 106 0.94 -8.61 -16.69
N GLU A 107 1.16 -7.39 -17.18
CA GLU A 107 0.93 -6.16 -16.42
C GLU A 107 -0.52 -6.03 -15.96
N ALA A 108 -1.49 -6.36 -16.81
CA ALA A 108 -2.91 -6.34 -16.47
C ALA A 108 -3.27 -7.35 -15.37
N LEU A 109 -2.69 -8.57 -15.42
CA LEU A 109 -2.87 -9.58 -14.37
C LEU A 109 -2.31 -9.10 -13.03
N ILE A 110 -1.14 -8.50 -13.05
CA ILE A 110 -0.47 -8.03 -11.83
C ILE A 110 -1.23 -6.85 -11.23
N LEU A 111 -1.60 -5.85 -12.04
CA LEU A 111 -2.42 -4.73 -11.60
C LEU A 111 -3.71 -5.21 -10.94
N ARG A 112 -4.37 -6.18 -11.55
CA ARG A 112 -5.59 -6.76 -11.00
C ARG A 112 -5.32 -7.46 -9.67
N GLY A 113 -4.27 -8.30 -9.60
CA GLY A 113 -3.87 -8.96 -8.36
C GLY A 113 -3.59 -7.98 -7.23
N MET A 114 -2.91 -6.86 -7.51
CA MET A 114 -2.68 -5.79 -6.54
C MET A 114 -4.00 -5.20 -6.03
N LEU A 115 -4.93 -4.85 -6.91
CA LEU A 115 -6.21 -4.25 -6.53
C LEU A 115 -7.08 -5.25 -5.74
N GLU A 116 -7.08 -6.52 -6.11
CA GLU A 116 -7.77 -7.58 -5.36
C GLU A 116 -7.16 -7.77 -3.96
N HIS A 117 -5.84 -7.63 -3.82
CA HIS A 117 -5.17 -7.64 -2.53
C HIS A 117 -5.58 -6.43 -1.66
N PHE A 118 -5.64 -5.23 -2.23
CA PHE A 118 -6.11 -4.03 -1.53
C PHE A 118 -7.57 -4.15 -1.07
N ILE A 119 -8.40 -4.86 -1.84
CA ILE A 119 -9.78 -5.17 -1.46
C ILE A 119 -9.80 -6.20 -0.32
N ALA A 120 -8.98 -7.24 -0.39
CA ALA A 120 -8.87 -8.25 0.66
C ALA A 120 -8.40 -7.66 2.00
N ASP A 121 -7.50 -6.69 1.96
CA ASP A 121 -7.03 -5.94 3.12
C ASP A 121 -8.06 -4.91 3.65
N GLY A 122 -9.16 -4.69 2.94
CA GLY A 122 -10.28 -3.87 3.37
C GLY A 122 -10.12 -2.36 3.24
N TRP A 123 -8.99 -1.84 2.73
CA TRP A 123 -8.82 -0.40 2.53
C TRP A 123 -9.18 0.10 1.12
N LEU A 124 -9.51 -0.82 0.22
CA LEU A 124 -10.18 -0.55 -1.04
C LEU A 124 -11.48 -1.37 -1.11
N VAL A 125 -12.54 -0.80 -1.64
CA VAL A 125 -13.82 -1.48 -1.85
C VAL A 125 -14.17 -1.40 -3.33
N CYS A 126 -14.78 -2.46 -3.86
CA CYS A 126 -15.22 -2.49 -5.25
C CYS A 126 -16.67 -2.99 -5.34
N ASP A 127 -17.59 -2.05 -5.52
CA ASP A 127 -18.98 -2.28 -5.86
C ASP A 127 -19.26 -1.65 -7.23
N GLY A 128 -18.83 -2.35 -8.28
CA GLY A 128 -18.83 -1.82 -9.66
C GLY A 128 -17.83 -0.68 -9.90
N LYS A 129 -17.46 0.06 -8.87
CA LYS A 129 -16.41 1.11 -8.87
C LYS A 129 -15.48 0.94 -7.69
N TYR A 130 -14.23 1.34 -7.87
CA TYR A 130 -13.26 1.35 -6.79
C TYR A 130 -13.47 2.58 -5.89
N THR A 131 -13.60 2.36 -4.58
CA THR A 131 -13.72 3.43 -3.59
C THR A 131 -12.82 3.17 -2.38
N VAL A 132 -12.18 4.21 -1.87
CA VAL A 132 -11.44 4.16 -0.60
C VAL A 132 -12.38 4.61 0.51
N PRO A 133 -12.70 3.74 1.50
CA PRO A 133 -13.54 4.12 2.63
C PRO A 133 -12.97 5.33 3.37
N GLN A 134 -13.84 6.20 3.85
CA GLN A 134 -13.47 7.49 4.44
C GLN A 134 -12.40 7.38 5.56
N PRO A 135 -12.45 6.40 6.47
CA PRO A 135 -11.44 6.28 7.53
C PRO A 135 -10.01 6.02 7.02
N PHE A 136 -9.86 5.41 5.85
CA PHE A 136 -8.55 5.07 5.28
C PHE A 136 -7.92 6.18 4.43
N ARG A 137 -8.73 7.16 3.97
CA ARG A 137 -8.26 8.22 3.05
C ARG A 137 -7.03 8.99 3.55
N PRO A 138 -6.95 9.41 4.83
CA PRO A 138 -5.76 10.10 5.32
C PRO A 138 -4.49 9.25 5.23
N ALA A 139 -4.56 7.98 5.59
CA ALA A 139 -3.42 7.07 5.54
C ALA A 139 -2.99 6.76 4.09
N VAL A 140 -3.96 6.63 3.17
CA VAL A 140 -3.69 6.45 1.73
C VAL A 140 -2.98 7.67 1.16
N LEU A 141 -3.44 8.90 1.50
CA LEU A 141 -2.78 10.14 1.06
C LEU A 141 -1.36 10.23 1.60
N ASP A 142 -1.14 9.92 2.87
CA ASP A 142 0.20 9.92 3.46
C ASP A 142 1.12 8.90 2.77
N ALA A 143 0.60 7.69 2.53
CA ALA A 143 1.35 6.68 1.79
C ALA A 143 1.75 7.18 0.41
N MET A 144 0.82 7.76 -0.35
CA MET A 144 1.07 8.26 -1.70
C MET A 144 2.02 9.46 -1.75
N THR A 145 2.00 10.32 -0.74
CA THR A 145 2.89 11.50 -0.67
C THR A 145 4.29 11.18 -0.14
N SER A 146 4.42 10.10 0.62
CA SER A 146 5.70 9.62 1.16
C SER A 146 6.51 8.82 0.15
N LEU A 147 5.99 8.65 -1.06
CA LEU A 147 6.67 7.91 -2.11
C LEU A 147 7.90 8.69 -2.55
N PRO A 148 9.08 8.05 -2.63
CA PRO A 148 10.19 8.66 -3.33
C PRO A 148 9.71 8.89 -4.77
N TYR A 149 9.42 10.14 -5.09
CA TYR A 149 9.39 10.53 -6.51
C TYR A 149 10.68 9.98 -7.10
N TYR A 150 10.58 9.22 -8.19
CA TYR A 150 11.74 8.91 -8.99
C TYR A 150 12.38 10.25 -9.32
N GLU A 151 13.42 10.62 -8.59
CA GLU A 151 14.37 11.59 -9.08
C GLU A 151 14.83 11.02 -10.42
N THR A 152 14.27 11.57 -11.47
CA THR A 152 14.84 11.39 -12.80
C THR A 152 16.26 11.90 -12.65
N ASP A 153 17.18 10.96 -12.62
CA ASP A 153 18.62 11.22 -12.57
C ASP A 153 18.98 11.97 -13.87
N ASP A 154 18.72 13.27 -13.86
CA ASP A 154 19.11 14.23 -14.91
C ASP A 154 20.60 14.58 -14.73
N THR A 155 21.42 13.57 -14.45
CA THR A 155 22.88 13.65 -14.49
C THR A 155 23.40 13.12 -15.81
N SER A 156 22.94 13.73 -16.90
CA SER A 156 23.58 13.68 -18.19
C SER A 156 24.12 15.08 -18.53
N ARG A 157 25.26 15.43 -17.92
CA ARG A 157 26.16 16.46 -18.44
C ARG A 157 27.58 16.03 -18.31
#